data_645ffbac404433a82e7fc98f9d3fddc1
#
_entry.id   645ffbac404433a82e7fc98f9d3fddc1
#
_cell.length_a   1.000
_cell.length_b   1.000
_cell.length_c   1.000
_cell.angle_alpha   90.00
_cell.angle_beta   90.00
_cell.angle_gamma   90.00
#
_symmetry.space_group_name_H-M   'P 1'
#
loop_
_entity.id
_entity.type
_entity.pdbx_description
1 polymer ?
#
loop_
_entity_poly.entity_id
_entity_poly.type
_entity_poly.pdbx_seq_one_letter_code
_entity_poly.pdbx_strand_id
1 'polypeptide(L)'
;IVSKLGRGKEDEGEKFANYYDFSEPLSRIPAHRLLALLRGSQEGVLNVKLDADDTISKKIVNRFLYNGVKCNTFRLFEQLDMAVEDSIKRLLHPSIENEAIAAAKEKADLESIRVFGENLRQLLLAAPVGEKRTLAIDPGFRTGCKVVCLGANGELLHNDTIYPHPPANEKVMAMKKISNMVQSYKIEVIAIGNGTAARETENFIIEFLNPFFSSL
;
A
#
# COMPACT_ATOMS: atom_id res chain seq x y z
N ILE A 1 6.99 5.98 17.69
CA ILE A 1 7.22 4.70 17.03
C ILE A 1 8.51 4.77 16.23
N VAL A 2 9.33 3.75 16.33
CA VAL A 2 10.60 3.64 15.63
C VAL A 2 10.62 2.34 14.84
N SER A 3 11.29 2.35 13.69
CA SER A 3 11.52 1.13 12.91
C SER A 3 12.96 1.03 12.44
N LYS A 4 13.44 -0.21 12.34
CA LYS A 4 14.76 -0.56 11.82
C LYS A 4 14.64 -1.75 10.88
N LEU A 5 15.53 -1.82 9.89
CA LEU A 5 15.61 -2.98 9.01
C LEU A 5 15.95 -4.24 9.81
N GLY A 6 15.27 -5.33 9.49
CA GLY A 6 15.60 -6.67 10.00
C GLY A 6 16.93 -7.18 9.42
N ARG A 7 17.70 -7.94 10.20
CA ARG A 7 18.99 -8.47 9.75
C ARG A 7 18.84 -9.37 8.51
N GLY A 8 19.59 -9.06 7.44
CA GLY A 8 19.62 -9.89 6.22
C GLY A 8 18.39 -9.76 5.32
N LYS A 9 17.62 -8.67 5.43
CA LYS A 9 16.40 -8.42 4.65
C LYS A 9 16.50 -7.25 3.66
N GLU A 10 17.71 -6.86 3.27
CA GLU A 10 17.97 -5.72 2.40
C GLU A 10 17.34 -5.89 1.01
N ASP A 11 17.48 -7.07 0.39
CA ASP A 11 16.98 -7.33 -0.96
C ASP A 11 15.45 -7.55 -1.03
N GLU A 12 14.85 -8.09 0.03
CA GLU A 12 13.40 -8.34 0.09
C GLU A 12 12.59 -7.09 0.47
N GLY A 13 13.25 -6.08 1.00
CA GLY A 13 12.64 -4.95 1.68
C GLY A 13 12.57 -3.64 0.89
N GLU A 14 12.96 -3.58 -0.38
CA GLU A 14 13.06 -2.34 -1.17
C GLU A 14 11.79 -1.47 -1.09
N LYS A 15 10.61 -2.08 -1.11
CA LYS A 15 9.32 -1.38 -0.94
C LYS A 15 9.14 -0.67 0.40
N PHE A 16 9.95 -1.02 1.41
CA PHE A 16 9.96 -0.41 2.75
C PHE A 16 11.21 0.44 3.01
N ALA A 17 12.02 0.75 1.99
CA ALA A 17 13.30 1.47 2.14
C ALA A 17 13.16 2.78 2.91
N ASN A 18 12.06 3.52 2.73
CA ASN A 18 11.79 4.76 3.45
C ASN A 18 11.56 4.58 4.97
N TYR A 19 11.47 3.35 5.44
CA TYR A 19 11.18 3.00 6.84
C TYR A 19 12.31 2.21 7.51
N TYR A 20 13.50 2.11 6.89
CA TYR A 20 14.63 1.36 7.45
C TYR A 20 15.24 2.01 8.70
N ASP A 21 15.19 3.32 8.78
CA ASP A 21 15.58 4.08 9.96
C ASP A 21 14.57 5.23 10.17
N PHE A 22 13.42 4.87 10.70
CA PHE A 22 12.28 5.78 10.81
C PHE A 22 11.93 6.03 12.27
N SER A 23 11.62 7.28 12.60
CA SER A 23 11.18 7.68 13.94
C SER A 23 10.15 8.79 13.85
N GLU A 24 8.96 8.56 14.41
CA GLU A 24 7.89 9.56 14.47
C GLU A 24 7.02 9.33 15.72
N PRO A 25 6.47 10.38 16.35
CA PRO A 25 5.53 10.20 17.45
C PRO A 25 4.28 9.44 17.00
N LEU A 26 3.88 8.38 17.74
CA LEU A 26 2.69 7.57 17.43
C LEU A 26 1.41 8.41 17.33
N SER A 27 1.31 9.49 18.11
CA SER A 27 0.16 10.38 18.12
C SER A 27 0.02 11.27 16.87
N ARG A 28 1.06 11.39 16.06
CA ARG A 28 1.11 12.28 14.88
C ARG A 28 1.32 11.54 13.56
N ILE A 29 1.64 10.26 13.63
CA ILE A 29 1.92 9.47 12.43
C ILE A 29 0.68 9.36 11.54
N PRO A 30 0.78 9.66 10.23
CA PRO A 30 -0.33 9.45 9.29
C PRO A 30 -0.72 7.97 9.16
N ALA A 31 -2.00 7.70 8.95
CA ALA A 31 -2.56 6.35 8.85
C ALA A 31 -1.79 5.45 7.85
N HIS A 32 -1.53 5.95 6.65
CA HIS A 32 -0.84 5.18 5.61
C HIS A 32 0.60 4.80 5.99
N ARG A 33 1.33 5.65 6.73
CA ARG A 33 2.69 5.34 7.22
C ARG A 33 2.65 4.29 8.32
N LEU A 34 1.73 4.44 9.28
CA LEU A 34 1.56 3.44 10.34
C LEU A 34 1.24 2.07 9.76
N LEU A 35 0.30 1.99 8.84
CA LEU A 35 -0.06 0.72 8.19
C LEU A 35 1.09 0.13 7.37
N ALA A 36 1.90 0.96 6.69
CA ALA A 36 3.10 0.51 5.99
C ALA A 36 4.15 -0.07 6.94
N LEU A 37 4.41 0.58 8.09
CA LEU A 37 5.31 0.09 9.14
C LEU A 37 4.85 -1.26 9.70
N LEU A 38 3.57 -1.36 10.07
CA LEU A 38 3.00 -2.60 10.61
C LEU A 38 3.01 -3.74 9.60
N ARG A 39 2.75 -3.43 8.32
CA ARG A 39 2.89 -4.40 7.23
C ARG A 39 4.33 -4.88 7.06
N GLY A 40 5.30 -3.96 7.05
CA GLY A 40 6.72 -4.32 6.98
C GLY A 40 7.18 -5.18 8.17
N SER A 41 6.61 -4.93 9.36
CA SER A 41 6.83 -5.76 10.54
C SER A 41 6.20 -7.15 10.41
N GLN A 42 4.99 -7.25 9.90
CA GLN A 42 4.29 -8.52 9.67
C GLN A 42 4.98 -9.37 8.60
N GLU A 43 5.54 -8.74 7.57
CA GLU A 43 6.34 -9.42 6.53
C GLU A 43 7.77 -9.77 7.02
N GLY A 44 8.12 -9.43 8.27
CA GLY A 44 9.43 -9.73 8.87
C GLY A 44 10.58 -8.91 8.32
N VAL A 45 10.29 -7.83 7.57
CA VAL A 45 11.30 -6.92 7.00
C VAL A 45 11.72 -5.84 7.99
N LEU A 46 10.75 -5.27 8.73
CA LEU A 46 10.98 -4.20 9.68
C LEU A 46 10.85 -4.68 11.13
N ASN A 47 11.73 -4.21 12.00
CA ASN A 47 11.57 -4.27 13.44
C ASN A 47 10.93 -2.97 13.91
N VAL A 48 9.66 -3.03 14.28
CA VAL A 48 8.88 -1.86 14.75
C VAL A 48 8.71 -1.93 16.26
N LYS A 49 8.99 -0.82 16.96
CA LYS A 49 8.87 -0.71 18.43
C LYS A 49 8.37 0.67 18.83
N LEU A 50 7.74 0.75 20.00
CA LEU A 50 7.55 2.03 20.66
C LEU A 50 8.78 2.32 21.55
N ASP A 51 9.38 3.49 21.32
CA ASP A 51 10.44 3.99 22.20
C ASP A 51 9.79 4.72 23.36
N ALA A 52 9.83 4.12 24.55
CA ALA A 52 9.29 4.67 25.77
C ALA A 52 10.43 5.03 26.72
N ASP A 53 10.31 6.16 27.42
CA ASP A 53 11.30 6.58 28.39
C ASP A 53 11.14 5.78 29.71
N ASP A 54 12.07 4.86 29.93
CA ASP A 54 12.14 4.03 31.13
C ASP A 54 12.18 4.87 32.44
N THR A 55 12.80 6.05 32.38
CA THR A 55 12.92 6.95 33.52
C THR A 55 11.55 7.49 33.94
N ILE A 56 10.72 7.87 32.99
CA ILE A 56 9.37 8.37 33.24
C ILE A 56 8.50 7.22 33.74
N SER A 57 8.56 6.05 33.11
CA SER A 57 7.82 4.85 33.53
C SER A 57 8.16 4.48 34.98
N LYS A 58 9.47 4.45 35.34
CA LYS A 58 9.92 4.20 36.71
C LYS A 58 9.40 5.22 37.70
N LYS A 59 9.44 6.52 37.38
CA LYS A 59 8.89 7.58 38.23
C LYS A 59 7.40 7.41 38.52
N ILE A 60 6.62 7.04 37.49
CA ILE A 60 5.17 6.82 37.62
C ILE A 60 4.90 5.63 38.52
N VAL A 61 5.53 4.48 38.24
CA VAL A 61 5.35 3.25 39.03
C VAL A 61 5.77 3.47 40.50
N ASN A 62 6.94 4.11 40.74
CA ASN A 62 7.42 4.41 42.09
C ASN A 62 6.46 5.33 42.83
N ARG A 63 5.83 6.29 42.17
CA ARG A 63 4.83 7.15 42.82
C ARG A 63 3.62 6.35 43.31
N PHE A 64 3.19 5.32 42.60
CA PHE A 64 2.09 4.46 43.05
C PHE A 64 2.51 3.51 44.18
N LEU A 65 3.69 2.90 44.09
CA LEU A 65 4.16 1.89 45.04
C LEU A 65 4.61 2.49 46.35
N TYR A 66 5.33 3.63 46.32
CA TYR A 66 5.96 4.23 47.54
C TYR A 66 5.14 5.37 48.12
N ASN A 67 3.94 5.67 47.61
CA ASN A 67 3.11 6.73 48.16
C ASN A 67 2.58 6.35 49.53
N GLY A 68 3.28 6.83 50.57
CA GLY A 68 2.92 6.59 52.00
C GLY A 68 3.68 5.45 52.68
N VAL A 69 4.59 4.75 52.01
CA VAL A 69 5.40 3.70 52.65
C VAL A 69 6.64 4.31 53.30
N LYS A 70 6.63 4.39 54.63
CA LYS A 70 7.81 4.70 55.45
C LYS A 70 8.49 3.37 55.79
N CYS A 71 9.40 2.91 54.98
CA CYS A 71 10.19 1.71 55.27
C CYS A 71 11.66 2.07 55.50
N ASN A 72 12.21 1.63 56.63
CA ASN A 72 13.59 1.97 57.08
C ASN A 72 14.64 0.93 56.67
N THR A 73 14.30 -0.06 55.81
CA THR A 73 15.22 -1.15 55.52
C THR A 73 15.79 -1.01 54.08
N PHE A 74 17.02 -0.51 53.97
CA PHE A 74 17.74 -0.26 52.73
C PHE A 74 17.71 -1.46 51.72
N ARG A 75 17.96 -2.68 52.21
CA ARG A 75 17.91 -3.90 51.38
C ARG A 75 16.56 -4.18 50.77
N LEU A 76 15.46 -3.83 51.41
CA LEU A 76 14.12 -4.01 50.88
C LEU A 76 13.85 -3.08 49.69
N PHE A 77 14.35 -1.83 49.77
CA PHE A 77 14.20 -0.90 48.67
C PHE A 77 14.99 -1.31 47.43
N GLU A 78 16.21 -1.85 47.57
CA GLU A 78 16.97 -2.37 46.44
C GLU A 78 16.23 -3.51 45.72
N GLN A 79 15.67 -4.47 46.47
CA GLN A 79 14.91 -5.57 45.92
C GLN A 79 13.62 -5.10 45.23
N LEU A 80 12.93 -4.13 45.81
CA LEU A 80 11.75 -3.53 45.21
C LEU A 80 12.08 -2.76 43.93
N ASP A 81 13.17 -2.00 43.90
CA ASP A 81 13.62 -1.27 42.71
C ASP A 81 13.99 -2.23 41.56
N MET A 82 14.69 -3.32 41.86
CA MET A 82 14.96 -4.39 40.87
C MET A 82 13.68 -5.02 40.34
N ALA A 83 12.72 -5.31 41.21
CA ALA A 83 11.43 -5.87 40.84
C ALA A 83 10.61 -4.90 39.95
N VAL A 84 10.66 -3.61 40.29
CA VAL A 84 10.02 -2.53 39.48
C VAL A 84 10.64 -2.46 38.09
N GLU A 85 11.97 -2.43 38.01
CA GLU A 85 12.64 -2.40 36.69
C GLU A 85 12.32 -3.62 35.84
N ASP A 86 12.35 -4.82 36.41
CA ASP A 86 11.96 -6.05 35.70
C ASP A 86 10.51 -5.99 35.27
N SER A 87 9.59 -5.57 36.12
CA SER A 87 8.16 -5.46 35.81
C SER A 87 7.89 -4.45 34.69
N ILE A 88 8.58 -3.33 34.67
CA ILE A 88 8.45 -2.32 33.61
C ILE A 88 8.91 -2.90 32.29
N LYS A 89 10.11 -3.48 32.22
CA LYS A 89 10.70 -3.97 30.97
C LYS A 89 10.00 -5.21 30.44
N ARG A 90 9.67 -6.16 31.30
CA ARG A 90 9.17 -7.47 30.91
C ARG A 90 7.64 -7.56 30.79
N LEU A 91 6.91 -6.78 31.55
CA LEU A 91 5.46 -6.86 31.62
C LEU A 91 4.76 -5.59 31.13
N LEU A 92 5.12 -4.44 31.69
CA LEU A 92 4.38 -3.20 31.48
C LEU A 92 4.61 -2.64 30.08
N HIS A 93 5.86 -2.48 29.65
CA HIS A 93 6.17 -1.94 28.32
C HIS A 93 5.59 -2.79 27.19
N PRO A 94 5.78 -4.12 27.12
CA PRO A 94 5.16 -4.92 26.07
C PRO A 94 3.64 -4.86 26.05
N SER A 95 3.01 -4.80 27.22
CA SER A 95 1.55 -4.71 27.33
C SER A 95 1.04 -3.37 26.78
N ILE A 96 1.63 -2.25 27.24
CA ILE A 96 1.25 -0.91 26.77
C ILE A 96 1.59 -0.71 25.29
N GLU A 97 2.72 -1.23 24.82
CA GLU A 97 3.12 -1.18 23.42
C GLU A 97 2.05 -1.85 22.53
N ASN A 98 1.65 -3.06 22.89
CA ASN A 98 0.63 -3.81 22.14
C ASN A 98 -0.71 -3.08 22.13
N GLU A 99 -1.16 -2.56 23.29
CA GLU A 99 -2.42 -1.81 23.41
C GLU A 99 -2.37 -0.51 22.59
N ALA A 100 -1.30 0.26 22.69
CA ALA A 100 -1.14 1.52 21.98
C ALA A 100 -1.06 1.32 20.46
N ILE A 101 -0.33 0.30 20.01
CA ILE A 101 -0.26 -0.05 18.58
C ILE A 101 -1.61 -0.53 18.07
N ALA A 102 -2.33 -1.37 18.83
CA ALA A 102 -3.64 -1.87 18.44
C ALA A 102 -4.65 -0.72 18.28
N ALA A 103 -4.72 0.19 19.25
CA ALA A 103 -5.60 1.36 19.19
C ALA A 103 -5.25 2.30 18.03
N ALA A 104 -3.95 2.54 17.80
CA ALA A 104 -3.50 3.36 16.68
C ALA A 104 -3.78 2.71 15.33
N LYS A 105 -3.64 1.38 15.23
CA LYS A 105 -3.97 0.61 14.03
C LYS A 105 -5.46 0.68 13.70
N GLU A 106 -6.34 0.48 14.69
CA GLU A 106 -7.79 0.56 14.49
C GLU A 106 -8.19 1.93 13.91
N LYS A 107 -7.65 3.02 14.49
CA LYS A 107 -7.87 4.37 13.98
C LYS A 107 -7.36 4.55 12.54
N ALA A 108 -6.18 4.01 12.23
CA ALA A 108 -5.59 4.09 10.89
C ALA A 108 -6.38 3.27 9.86
N ASP A 109 -6.88 2.10 10.23
CA ASP A 109 -7.72 1.26 9.38
C ASP A 109 -9.03 1.99 9.02
N LEU A 110 -9.73 2.57 10.02
CA LEU A 110 -10.95 3.34 9.80
C LEU A 110 -10.73 4.54 8.87
N GLU A 111 -9.66 5.30 9.07
CA GLU A 111 -9.32 6.43 8.19
C GLU A 111 -9.01 5.97 6.77
N SER A 112 -8.27 4.88 6.61
CA SER A 112 -7.94 4.33 5.29
C SER A 112 -9.18 3.81 4.55
N ILE A 113 -10.11 3.16 5.26
CA ILE A 113 -11.39 2.72 4.69
C ILE A 113 -12.21 3.93 4.23
N ARG A 114 -12.25 5.01 5.03
CA ARG A 114 -12.95 6.23 4.68
C ARG A 114 -12.41 6.86 3.39
N VAL A 115 -11.09 7.03 3.32
CA VAL A 115 -10.42 7.60 2.14
C VAL A 115 -10.64 6.72 0.91
N PHE A 116 -10.52 5.39 1.06
CA PHE A 116 -10.81 4.45 -0.03
C PHE A 116 -12.26 4.58 -0.52
N GLY A 117 -13.22 4.64 0.41
CA GLY A 117 -14.64 4.79 0.08
C GLY A 117 -14.94 6.10 -0.68
N GLU A 118 -14.33 7.21 -0.29
CA GLU A 118 -14.43 8.49 -1.00
C GLU A 118 -13.86 8.42 -2.42
N ASN A 119 -12.68 7.85 -2.59
CA ASN A 119 -12.05 7.66 -3.91
C ASN A 119 -12.89 6.73 -4.80
N LEU A 120 -13.36 5.61 -4.26
CA LEU A 120 -14.22 4.68 -4.97
C LEU A 120 -15.52 5.35 -5.42
N ARG A 121 -16.13 6.16 -4.55
CA ARG A 121 -17.34 6.90 -4.89
C ARG A 121 -17.11 7.84 -6.07
N GLN A 122 -15.99 8.57 -6.09
CA GLN A 122 -15.65 9.46 -7.20
C GLN A 122 -15.50 8.69 -8.52
N LEU A 123 -14.84 7.52 -8.49
CA LEU A 123 -14.69 6.66 -9.67
C LEU A 123 -16.05 6.13 -10.17
N LEU A 124 -16.90 5.66 -9.26
CA LEU A 124 -18.21 5.10 -9.62
C LEU A 124 -19.21 6.16 -10.10
N LEU A 125 -19.05 7.41 -9.66
CA LEU A 125 -19.88 8.55 -10.08
C LEU A 125 -19.26 9.37 -11.22
N ALA A 126 -18.13 8.92 -11.78
CA ALA A 126 -17.54 9.56 -12.95
C ALA A 126 -18.52 9.56 -14.12
N ALA A 127 -18.54 10.62 -14.91
CA ALA A 127 -19.41 10.72 -16.06
C ALA A 127 -19.15 9.58 -17.05
N PRO A 128 -20.20 8.90 -17.56
CA PRO A 128 -20.04 7.85 -18.54
C PRO A 128 -19.51 8.42 -19.85
N VAL A 129 -18.75 7.65 -20.60
CA VAL A 129 -18.23 8.03 -21.93
C VAL A 129 -19.37 8.22 -22.95
N GLY A 130 -20.55 7.68 -22.65
CA GLY A 130 -21.72 7.69 -23.54
C GLY A 130 -21.72 6.50 -24.51
N GLU A 131 -22.64 6.56 -25.46
CA GLU A 131 -22.82 5.51 -26.49
C GLU A 131 -21.72 5.63 -27.55
N LYS A 132 -20.54 5.11 -27.24
CA LYS A 132 -19.35 5.11 -28.08
C LYS A 132 -18.89 3.71 -28.44
N ARG A 133 -18.50 3.52 -29.68
CA ARG A 133 -17.82 2.28 -30.09
C ARG A 133 -16.46 2.21 -29.45
N THR A 134 -16.26 1.24 -28.57
CA THR A 134 -15.11 1.18 -27.68
C THR A 134 -14.25 -0.06 -27.94
N LEU A 135 -12.93 0.14 -28.06
CA LEU A 135 -11.94 -0.92 -27.96
C LEU A 135 -11.46 -0.96 -26.51
N ALA A 136 -11.80 -1.99 -25.76
CA ALA A 136 -11.35 -2.15 -24.39
C ALA A 136 -10.17 -3.15 -24.33
N ILE A 137 -9.14 -2.81 -23.57
CA ILE A 137 -7.92 -3.60 -23.40
C ILE A 137 -7.75 -3.92 -21.92
N ASP A 138 -7.65 -5.22 -21.59
CA ASP A 138 -7.23 -5.72 -20.27
C ASP A 138 -5.75 -6.10 -20.35
N PRO A 139 -4.85 -5.29 -19.78
CA PRO A 139 -3.40 -5.48 -19.92
C PRO A 139 -2.88 -6.71 -19.19
N GLY A 140 -1.90 -7.40 -19.79
CA GLY A 140 -1.23 -8.53 -19.16
C GLY A 140 0.08 -8.89 -19.86
N PHE A 141 1.11 -9.28 -19.08
CA PHE A 141 2.40 -9.68 -19.62
C PHE A 141 2.39 -11.13 -20.13
N ARG A 142 2.06 -12.10 -19.27
CA ARG A 142 2.16 -13.54 -19.59
C ARG A 142 1.01 -14.04 -20.46
N THR A 143 -0.20 -13.64 -20.11
CA THR A 143 -1.43 -14.08 -20.79
C THR A 143 -1.75 -13.22 -22.02
N GLY A 144 -0.93 -12.21 -22.32
CA GLY A 144 -1.19 -11.19 -23.31
C GLY A 144 -2.24 -10.17 -22.86
N CYS A 145 -2.44 -9.16 -23.68
CA CYS A 145 -3.49 -8.16 -23.49
C CYS A 145 -4.77 -8.65 -24.17
N LYS A 146 -5.83 -8.88 -23.41
CA LYS A 146 -7.14 -9.24 -23.95
C LYS A 146 -7.80 -7.99 -24.52
N VAL A 147 -8.34 -8.08 -25.70
CA VAL A 147 -8.94 -6.96 -26.42
C VAL A 147 -10.37 -7.30 -26.81
N VAL A 148 -11.29 -6.38 -26.57
CA VAL A 148 -12.68 -6.50 -27.00
C VAL A 148 -13.13 -5.25 -27.74
N CYS A 149 -13.88 -5.43 -28.81
CA CYS A 149 -14.57 -4.35 -29.51
C CYS A 149 -16.03 -4.36 -29.12
N LEU A 150 -16.50 -3.24 -28.59
CA LEU A 150 -17.89 -3.04 -28.20
C LEU A 150 -18.57 -2.04 -29.12
N GLY A 151 -19.81 -2.33 -29.48
CA GLY A 151 -20.68 -1.41 -30.19
C GLY A 151 -21.19 -0.28 -29.27
N ALA A 152 -21.93 0.68 -29.87
CA ALA A 152 -22.46 1.82 -29.16
C ALA A 152 -23.42 1.44 -28.00
N ASN A 153 -24.14 0.32 -28.15
CA ASN A 153 -25.05 -0.19 -27.13
C ASN A 153 -24.39 -1.18 -26.15
N GLY A 154 -23.05 -1.32 -26.21
CA GLY A 154 -22.30 -2.24 -25.37
C GLY A 154 -22.29 -3.70 -25.84
N GLU A 155 -22.84 -4.00 -27.02
CA GLU A 155 -22.79 -5.35 -27.61
C GLU A 155 -21.35 -5.74 -27.98
N LEU A 156 -20.99 -7.00 -27.75
CA LEU A 156 -19.69 -7.55 -28.12
C LEU A 156 -19.63 -7.78 -29.65
N LEU A 157 -18.79 -7.00 -30.33
CA LEU A 157 -18.58 -7.13 -31.78
C LEU A 157 -17.44 -8.10 -32.13
N HIS A 158 -16.37 -8.06 -31.35
CA HIS A 158 -15.18 -8.89 -31.57
C HIS A 158 -14.34 -9.00 -30.29
N ASN A 159 -13.60 -10.10 -30.18
CA ASN A 159 -12.58 -10.27 -29.14
C ASN A 159 -11.31 -10.90 -29.75
N ASP A 160 -10.14 -10.56 -29.17
CA ASP A 160 -8.85 -11.14 -29.56
C ASP A 160 -7.86 -10.98 -28.39
N THR A 161 -6.69 -11.57 -28.52
CA THR A 161 -5.56 -11.38 -27.62
C THR A 161 -4.35 -10.90 -28.41
N ILE A 162 -3.67 -9.88 -27.90
CA ILE A 162 -2.45 -9.33 -28.47
C ILE A 162 -1.29 -9.44 -27.48
N TYR A 163 -0.06 -9.51 -27.98
CA TYR A 163 1.14 -9.70 -27.18
C TYR A 163 2.18 -8.60 -27.44
N PRO A 164 1.88 -7.33 -27.09
CA PRO A 164 2.79 -6.21 -27.37
C PRO A 164 4.01 -6.18 -26.45
N HIS A 165 3.97 -6.88 -25.30
CA HIS A 165 4.97 -6.82 -24.24
C HIS A 165 5.79 -8.10 -24.11
N PRO A 166 6.99 -8.06 -23.49
CA PRO A 166 7.72 -9.27 -23.12
C PRO A 166 6.87 -10.23 -22.27
N PRO A 167 7.05 -11.57 -22.39
CA PRO A 167 8.11 -12.25 -23.12
C PRO A 167 7.87 -12.39 -24.63
N ALA A 168 6.63 -12.35 -25.13
CA ALA A 168 6.33 -12.56 -26.54
C ALA A 168 6.79 -11.41 -27.45
N ASN A 169 6.57 -10.16 -27.02
CA ASN A 169 7.04 -8.92 -27.68
C ASN A 169 6.67 -8.80 -29.18
N GLU A 170 5.43 -9.19 -29.53
CA GLU A 170 4.91 -9.17 -30.91
C GLU A 170 4.30 -7.80 -31.26
N LYS A 171 5.04 -6.72 -31.03
CA LYS A 171 4.55 -5.33 -31.11
C LYS A 171 3.96 -4.98 -32.47
N VAL A 172 4.66 -5.35 -33.55
CA VAL A 172 4.22 -5.05 -34.94
C VAL A 172 2.93 -5.76 -35.29
N MET A 173 2.79 -7.03 -34.88
CA MET A 173 1.57 -7.81 -35.13
C MET A 173 0.40 -7.26 -34.31
N ALA A 174 0.65 -6.88 -33.04
CA ALA A 174 -0.33 -6.24 -32.18
C ALA A 174 -0.84 -4.92 -32.78
N MET A 175 0.06 -4.07 -33.29
CA MET A 175 -0.33 -2.83 -33.99
C MET A 175 -1.22 -3.08 -35.21
N LYS A 176 -0.89 -4.07 -36.05
CA LYS A 176 -1.72 -4.44 -37.21
C LYS A 176 -3.11 -4.91 -36.78
N LYS A 177 -3.20 -5.76 -35.76
CA LYS A 177 -4.49 -6.24 -35.23
C LYS A 177 -5.35 -5.08 -34.71
N ILE A 178 -4.78 -4.18 -33.91
CA ILE A 178 -5.51 -3.01 -33.41
C ILE A 178 -5.95 -2.11 -34.54
N SER A 179 -5.08 -1.83 -35.53
CA SER A 179 -5.45 -1.01 -36.70
C SER A 179 -6.64 -1.58 -37.46
N ASN A 180 -6.61 -2.89 -37.70
CA ASN A 180 -7.74 -3.57 -38.36
C ASN A 180 -9.03 -3.49 -37.53
N MET A 181 -8.95 -3.70 -36.21
CA MET A 181 -10.12 -3.59 -35.32
C MET A 181 -10.69 -2.18 -35.31
N VAL A 182 -9.83 -1.17 -35.16
CA VAL A 182 -10.23 0.26 -35.13
C VAL A 182 -10.95 0.64 -36.40
N GLN A 183 -10.43 0.23 -37.57
CA GLN A 183 -11.03 0.55 -38.85
C GLN A 183 -12.32 -0.26 -39.13
N SER A 184 -12.29 -1.58 -38.92
CA SER A 184 -13.42 -2.47 -39.21
C SER A 184 -14.65 -2.18 -38.35
N TYR A 185 -14.44 -1.88 -37.07
CA TYR A 185 -15.52 -1.64 -36.12
C TYR A 185 -15.78 -0.15 -35.87
N LYS A 186 -15.05 0.74 -36.55
CA LYS A 186 -15.17 2.21 -36.44
C LYS A 186 -15.08 2.67 -34.97
N ILE A 187 -14.02 2.23 -34.30
CA ILE A 187 -13.79 2.53 -32.89
C ILE A 187 -13.58 4.04 -32.69
N GLU A 188 -14.23 4.61 -31.69
CA GLU A 188 -14.18 6.03 -31.34
C GLU A 188 -13.36 6.26 -30.06
N VAL A 189 -13.29 5.24 -29.18
CA VAL A 189 -12.64 5.32 -27.85
C VAL A 189 -11.84 4.05 -27.60
N ILE A 190 -10.65 4.22 -27.02
CA ILE A 190 -9.84 3.10 -26.52
C ILE A 190 -9.81 3.21 -25.00
N ALA A 191 -10.26 2.18 -24.30
CA ALA A 191 -10.23 2.05 -22.85
C ALA A 191 -9.17 1.04 -22.43
N ILE A 192 -8.34 1.38 -21.45
CA ILE A 192 -7.27 0.52 -20.94
C ILE A 192 -7.53 0.24 -19.47
N GLY A 193 -7.56 -1.03 -19.07
CA GLY A 193 -7.71 -1.45 -17.68
C GLY A 193 -6.51 -1.01 -16.82
N ASN A 194 -6.77 -0.56 -15.60
CA ASN A 194 -5.74 -0.13 -14.66
C ASN A 194 -5.21 -1.31 -13.84
N GLY A 195 -4.57 -2.27 -14.51
CA GLY A 195 -3.98 -3.46 -13.89
C GLY A 195 -2.48 -3.58 -14.15
N THR A 196 -1.98 -4.81 -14.03
CA THR A 196 -0.59 -5.15 -14.38
C THR A 196 -0.34 -4.81 -15.86
N ALA A 197 0.81 -4.21 -16.19
CA ALA A 197 1.19 -3.75 -17.53
C ALA A 197 0.33 -2.60 -18.10
N ALA A 198 -0.43 -1.86 -17.27
CA ALA A 198 -1.28 -0.77 -17.77
C ALA A 198 -0.46 0.37 -18.38
N ARG A 199 0.64 0.79 -17.76
CA ARG A 199 1.52 1.87 -18.28
C ARG A 199 2.20 1.49 -19.60
N GLU A 200 2.69 0.28 -19.70
CA GLU A 200 3.32 -0.25 -20.90
C GLU A 200 2.31 -0.34 -22.06
N THR A 201 1.08 -0.75 -21.75
CA THR A 201 -0.01 -0.79 -22.72
C THR A 201 -0.46 0.61 -23.14
N GLU A 202 -0.52 1.56 -22.21
CA GLU A 202 -0.79 2.97 -22.51
C GLU A 202 0.26 3.54 -23.45
N ASN A 203 1.55 3.36 -23.17
CA ASN A 203 2.63 3.80 -24.04
C ASN A 203 2.55 3.17 -25.44
N PHE A 204 2.25 1.88 -25.50
CA PHE A 204 2.05 1.17 -26.77
C PHE A 204 0.88 1.76 -27.59
N ILE A 205 -0.23 2.10 -26.95
CA ILE A 205 -1.38 2.73 -27.64
C ILE A 205 -1.08 4.18 -28.05
N ILE A 206 -0.36 4.95 -27.22
CA ILE A 206 0.09 6.30 -27.60
C ILE A 206 0.98 6.23 -28.86
N GLU A 207 1.90 5.28 -28.92
CA GLU A 207 2.74 5.07 -30.11
C GLU A 207 1.93 4.67 -31.35
N PHE A 208 0.90 3.85 -31.16
CA PHE A 208 -0.04 3.50 -32.23
C PHE A 208 -0.83 4.72 -32.74
N LEU A 209 -1.22 5.64 -31.84
CA LEU A 209 -2.01 6.83 -32.17
C LEU A 209 -1.18 7.98 -32.75
N ASN A 210 0.13 8.05 -32.47
CA ASN A 210 1.00 9.15 -32.91
C ASN A 210 0.92 9.46 -34.41
N PRO A 211 0.89 8.48 -35.33
CA PRO A 211 0.75 8.77 -36.76
C PRO A 211 -0.57 9.48 -37.11
N PHE A 212 -1.63 9.25 -36.32
CA PHE A 212 -2.94 9.89 -36.54
C PHE A 212 -2.99 11.33 -36.05
N PHE A 213 -2.23 11.69 -35.02
CA PHE A 213 -2.15 13.05 -34.50
C PHE A 213 -1.14 13.92 -35.24
N SER A 214 -0.17 13.35 -35.95
CA SER A 214 0.83 14.09 -36.74
C SER A 214 0.26 14.59 -38.09
N SER A 215 -0.96 14.22 -38.42
CA SER A 215 -1.66 14.58 -39.68
C SER A 215 -2.82 15.59 -39.47
N LEU A 216 -2.98 16.08 -38.26
CA LEU A 216 -3.89 17.18 -37.88
C LEU A 216 -3.11 18.47 -37.63
#